data_5fa76774b07769a2592ff47d8eeeb38b
#
_entry.id   5fa76774b07769a2592ff47d8eeeb38b
#
_cell.length_a   1.000
_cell.length_b   1.000
_cell.length_c   1.000
_cell.angle_alpha   90.00
_cell.angle_beta   90.00
_cell.angle_gamma   90.00
#
_symmetry.space_group_name_H-M   'P 1'
#
loop_
_entity.id
_entity.type
_entity.pdbx_description
1 polymer ?
#
loop_
_entity_poly.entity_id
_entity_poly.type
_entity_poly.pdbx_seq_one_letter_code
_entity_poly.pdbx_strand_id
1 'polypeptide(L)'
;PFRPTNRPAMEYIENLTFDEIAVGDSATLVRTLRHEDIQMFAVLSGDLNPTHVDPEYAKSSRFRDVVGHGMWGGILVSNVLGTEFPGPGAVYVSQTFSFERPVRVGDTLTVTVTCRQKFAHNHHIVFDCKVVNQVGEAVLGGVAEVLAPQEKIRLPKVTMPEFAMRWPAEESRDS
;
A
#
# COMPACT_ATOMS: atom_id res chain seq x y z
N PRO A 1 41.07 -12.46 21.08
CA PRO A 1 40.62 -12.27 19.72
C PRO A 1 39.21 -11.65 19.73
N PHE A 2 39.15 -10.36 19.32
CA PHE A 2 37.93 -9.59 19.16
C PHE A 2 37.16 -10.21 17.97
N ARG A 3 35.98 -10.76 18.20
CA ARG A 3 35.04 -11.07 17.11
C ARG A 3 34.34 -9.77 16.74
N PRO A 4 34.43 -9.27 15.51
CA PRO A 4 33.62 -8.16 15.06
C PRO A 4 32.15 -8.62 15.10
N THR A 5 31.34 -7.97 15.93
CA THR A 5 29.88 -8.13 15.89
C THR A 5 29.40 -7.50 14.60
N ASN A 6 29.06 -8.35 13.62
CA ASN A 6 28.42 -7.91 12.39
C ASN A 6 26.98 -7.46 12.74
N ARG A 7 26.85 -6.25 13.29
CA ARG A 7 25.55 -5.61 13.44
C ARG A 7 25.11 -5.21 12.02
N PRO A 8 23.92 -5.63 11.56
CA PRO A 8 23.39 -5.12 10.29
C PRO A 8 23.40 -3.60 10.36
N ALA A 9 23.75 -2.96 9.24
CA ALA A 9 23.71 -1.52 9.13
C ALA A 9 22.30 -1.04 9.49
N MET A 10 22.22 -0.04 10.37
CA MET A 10 20.93 0.49 10.81
C MET A 10 20.27 1.18 9.61
N GLU A 11 19.14 0.63 9.14
CA GLU A 11 18.33 1.27 8.09
C GLU A 11 17.60 2.47 8.69
N TYR A 12 17.50 3.53 7.91
CA TYR A 12 16.78 4.74 8.30
C TYR A 12 15.58 4.96 7.38
N ILE A 13 14.54 5.57 7.91
CA ILE A 13 13.43 6.16 7.18
C ILE A 13 13.59 7.68 7.23
N GLU A 14 13.44 8.35 6.11
CA GLU A 14 13.67 9.78 5.97
C GLU A 14 12.55 10.39 5.10
N ASN A 15 12.12 11.62 5.45
CA ASN A 15 11.13 12.34 4.67
C ASN A 15 11.76 13.27 3.63
N LEU A 16 10.91 13.76 2.73
CA LEU A 16 11.13 14.97 1.94
C LEU A 16 10.22 16.06 2.47
N THR A 17 10.80 17.23 2.78
CA THR A 17 10.04 18.38 3.23
C THR A 17 9.28 19.02 2.07
N PHE A 18 8.31 19.88 2.39
CA PHE A 18 7.57 20.64 1.38
C PHE A 18 8.49 21.31 0.37
N ASP A 19 9.58 21.93 0.83
CA ASP A 19 10.51 22.69 -0.04
C ASP A 19 11.40 21.80 -0.91
N GLU A 20 11.67 20.57 -0.46
CA GLU A 20 12.47 19.59 -1.21
C GLU A 20 11.72 18.92 -2.36
N ILE A 21 10.37 18.99 -2.36
CA ILE A 21 9.53 18.37 -3.39
C ILE A 21 9.23 19.37 -4.50
N ALA A 22 9.48 19.00 -5.74
CA ALA A 22 9.10 19.77 -6.93
C ALA A 22 7.87 19.16 -7.63
N VAL A 23 7.12 19.99 -8.35
CA VAL A 23 6.05 19.50 -9.25
C VAL A 23 6.69 18.61 -10.33
N GLY A 24 6.13 17.42 -10.53
CA GLY A 24 6.65 16.40 -11.42
C GLY A 24 7.51 15.34 -10.74
N ASP A 25 7.99 15.57 -9.51
CA ASP A 25 8.69 14.53 -8.74
C ASP A 25 7.75 13.35 -8.46
N SER A 26 8.30 12.15 -8.44
CA SER A 26 7.51 10.93 -8.23
C SER A 26 8.27 9.88 -7.44
N ALA A 27 7.49 9.01 -6.77
CA ALA A 27 7.99 7.79 -6.16
C ALA A 27 7.19 6.59 -6.65
N THR A 28 7.82 5.41 -6.61
CA THR A 28 7.25 4.18 -7.16
C THR A 28 7.47 3.01 -6.21
N LEU A 29 6.40 2.23 -5.97
CA LEU A 29 6.43 1.00 -5.21
C LEU A 29 5.96 -0.16 -6.09
N VAL A 30 6.64 -1.30 -6.02
CA VAL A 30 6.23 -2.53 -6.71
C VAL A 30 5.86 -3.59 -5.68
N ARG A 31 4.67 -4.18 -5.81
CA ARG A 31 4.18 -5.21 -4.89
C ARG A 31 3.36 -6.26 -5.63
N THR A 32 3.63 -7.54 -5.34
CA THR A 32 2.81 -8.66 -5.83
C THR A 32 1.74 -9.00 -4.81
N LEU A 33 0.49 -9.14 -5.25
CA LEU A 33 -0.62 -9.61 -4.40
C LEU A 33 -0.44 -11.09 -4.11
N ARG A 34 -0.41 -11.45 -2.84
CA ARG A 34 -0.37 -12.83 -2.35
C ARG A 34 -1.71 -13.23 -1.74
N HIS A 35 -1.93 -14.51 -1.62
CA HIS A 35 -3.15 -15.02 -0.97
C HIS A 35 -3.25 -14.56 0.50
N GLU A 36 -2.12 -14.54 1.20
CA GLU A 36 -2.01 -14.08 2.59
C GLU A 36 -2.37 -12.60 2.74
N ASP A 37 -2.08 -11.77 1.74
CA ASP A 37 -2.44 -10.34 1.75
C ASP A 37 -3.97 -10.17 1.74
N ILE A 38 -4.71 -11.01 0.99
CA ILE A 38 -6.17 -10.98 0.95
C ILE A 38 -6.75 -11.39 2.31
N GLN A 39 -6.22 -12.49 2.88
CA GLN A 39 -6.66 -12.99 4.18
C GLN A 39 -6.41 -11.98 5.29
N MET A 40 -5.21 -11.38 5.31
CA MET A 40 -4.85 -10.36 6.30
C MET A 40 -5.72 -9.12 6.14
N PHE A 41 -6.00 -8.69 4.90
CA PHE A 41 -6.88 -7.56 4.64
C PHE A 41 -8.31 -7.84 5.13
N ALA A 42 -8.85 -9.04 4.86
CA ALA A 42 -10.17 -9.45 5.32
C ALA A 42 -10.28 -9.44 6.86
N VAL A 43 -9.26 -9.96 7.56
CA VAL A 43 -9.21 -9.93 9.03
C VAL A 43 -9.13 -8.50 9.56
N LEU A 44 -8.27 -7.66 8.96
CA LEU A 44 -8.05 -6.28 9.42
C LEU A 44 -9.28 -5.39 9.16
N SER A 45 -9.89 -5.50 7.99
CA SER A 45 -11.01 -4.65 7.57
C SER A 45 -12.38 -5.15 8.01
N GLY A 46 -12.50 -6.47 8.27
CA GLY A 46 -13.78 -7.13 8.45
C GLY A 46 -14.56 -7.36 7.13
N ASP A 47 -13.96 -7.06 5.97
CA ASP A 47 -14.58 -7.29 4.66
C ASP A 47 -14.45 -8.76 4.25
N LEU A 48 -15.49 -9.52 4.55
CA LEU A 48 -15.63 -10.94 4.25
C LEU A 48 -16.46 -11.20 3.00
N ASN A 49 -16.50 -10.27 2.04
CA ASN A 49 -17.19 -10.49 0.80
C ASN A 49 -16.70 -11.78 0.13
N PRO A 50 -17.59 -12.74 -0.21
CA PRO A 50 -17.19 -14.06 -0.70
C PRO A 50 -16.37 -14.02 -2.00
N THR A 51 -16.41 -12.94 -2.77
CA THR A 51 -15.52 -12.78 -3.94
C THR A 51 -14.04 -12.74 -3.57
N HIS A 52 -13.70 -12.45 -2.31
CA HIS A 52 -12.35 -12.36 -1.80
C HIS A 52 -11.93 -13.58 -0.98
N VAL A 53 -12.89 -14.21 -0.27
CA VAL A 53 -12.56 -15.20 0.75
C VAL A 53 -13.13 -16.61 0.50
N ASP A 54 -14.03 -16.76 -0.48
CA ASP A 54 -14.64 -18.05 -0.83
C ASP A 54 -14.32 -18.43 -2.30
N PRO A 55 -13.38 -19.35 -2.54
CA PRO A 55 -13.00 -19.76 -3.89
C PRO A 55 -14.15 -20.38 -4.70
N GLU A 56 -15.07 -21.12 -4.05
CA GLU A 56 -16.20 -21.74 -4.77
C GLU A 56 -17.20 -20.69 -5.23
N TYR A 57 -17.52 -19.73 -4.38
CA TYR A 57 -18.33 -18.59 -4.77
C TYR A 57 -17.65 -17.77 -5.86
N ALA A 58 -16.36 -17.45 -5.70
CA ALA A 58 -15.60 -16.63 -6.63
C ALA A 58 -15.59 -17.20 -8.06
N LYS A 59 -15.48 -18.54 -8.21
CA LYS A 59 -15.60 -19.23 -9.51
C LYS A 59 -16.92 -18.97 -10.21
N SER A 60 -18.02 -18.88 -9.45
CA SER A 60 -19.36 -18.61 -9.97
C SER A 60 -19.62 -17.13 -10.27
N SER A 61 -18.79 -16.23 -9.69
CA SER A 61 -18.92 -14.79 -9.84
C SER A 61 -18.49 -14.30 -11.24
N ARG A 62 -18.75 -13.02 -11.52
CA ARG A 62 -18.26 -12.38 -12.75
C ARG A 62 -16.74 -12.38 -12.89
N PHE A 63 -16.00 -12.53 -11.80
CA PHE A 63 -14.55 -12.54 -11.78
C PHE A 63 -13.94 -13.91 -12.11
N ARG A 64 -14.72 -15.01 -11.97
CA ARG A 64 -14.32 -16.40 -12.23
C ARG A 64 -13.18 -16.92 -11.36
N ASP A 65 -12.72 -16.14 -10.39
CA ASP A 65 -11.65 -16.46 -9.47
C ASP A 65 -11.67 -15.50 -8.28
N VAL A 66 -10.92 -15.82 -7.22
CA VAL A 66 -10.68 -14.92 -6.09
C VAL A 66 -9.96 -13.68 -6.57
N VAL A 67 -10.44 -12.51 -6.15
CA VAL A 67 -9.82 -11.22 -6.43
C VAL A 67 -9.45 -10.51 -5.14
N GLY A 68 -8.41 -9.70 -5.18
CA GLY A 68 -8.01 -8.84 -4.06
C GLY A 68 -9.07 -7.78 -3.77
N HIS A 69 -9.13 -7.35 -2.52
CA HIS A 69 -9.94 -6.19 -2.13
C HIS A 69 -9.48 -4.95 -2.90
N GLY A 70 -10.40 -4.17 -3.45
CA GLY A 70 -10.03 -2.98 -4.22
C GLY A 70 -9.13 -2.03 -3.43
N MET A 71 -9.44 -1.82 -2.16
CA MET A 71 -8.66 -0.96 -1.27
C MET A 71 -7.26 -1.48 -0.93
N TRP A 72 -6.91 -2.74 -1.28
CA TRP A 72 -5.53 -3.21 -1.17
C TRP A 72 -4.58 -2.36 -2.03
N GLY A 73 -4.99 -1.97 -3.25
CA GLY A 73 -4.24 -1.00 -4.05
C GLY A 73 -4.13 0.37 -3.36
N GLY A 74 -5.17 0.79 -2.64
CA GLY A 74 -5.19 2.03 -1.88
C GLY A 74 -4.20 2.06 -0.71
N ILE A 75 -4.04 0.95 0.03
CA ILE A 75 -3.03 0.90 1.11
C ILE A 75 -1.59 0.94 0.56
N LEU A 76 -1.34 0.49 -0.67
CA LEU A 76 -0.04 0.64 -1.31
C LEU A 76 0.27 2.11 -1.63
N VAL A 77 -0.73 2.89 -2.09
CA VAL A 77 -0.60 4.35 -2.24
C VAL A 77 -0.31 5.00 -0.89
N SER A 78 -1.04 4.61 0.16
CA SER A 78 -0.78 5.09 1.54
C SER A 78 0.64 4.77 2.02
N ASN A 79 1.16 3.59 1.69
CA ASN A 79 2.54 3.23 2.01
C ASN A 79 3.54 4.19 1.36
N VAL A 80 3.41 4.48 0.05
CA VAL A 80 4.31 5.42 -0.63
C VAL A 80 4.26 6.79 0.04
N LEU A 81 3.05 7.33 0.27
CA LEU A 81 2.89 8.66 0.84
C LEU A 81 3.40 8.78 2.28
N GLY A 82 3.18 7.76 3.10
CA GLY A 82 3.55 7.79 4.51
C GLY A 82 5.00 7.38 4.81
N THR A 83 5.65 6.67 3.87
CA THR A 83 6.96 6.06 4.14
C THR A 83 8.07 6.64 3.26
N GLU A 84 7.74 7.06 2.02
CA GLU A 84 8.75 7.41 1.03
C GLU A 84 8.58 8.82 0.48
N PHE A 85 7.34 9.25 0.15
CA PHE A 85 7.12 10.48 -0.62
C PHE A 85 5.76 11.14 -0.31
N PRO A 86 5.69 12.15 0.54
CA PRO A 86 6.76 12.82 1.29
C PRO A 86 7.43 11.98 2.38
N GLY A 87 6.79 10.91 2.88
CA GLY A 87 7.33 10.07 3.94
C GLY A 87 6.96 10.54 5.36
N PRO A 88 7.79 10.25 6.37
CA PRO A 88 7.52 10.56 7.76
C PRO A 88 7.09 12.01 8.01
N GLY A 89 6.03 12.20 8.78
CA GLY A 89 5.46 13.53 9.07
C GLY A 89 4.43 14.02 8.07
N ALA A 90 4.20 13.28 6.97
CA ALA A 90 3.09 13.56 6.06
C ALA A 90 1.74 13.22 6.68
N VAL A 91 0.73 14.05 6.47
CA VAL A 91 -0.64 13.82 6.97
C VAL A 91 -1.61 13.77 5.80
N TYR A 92 -2.34 12.68 5.67
CA TYR A 92 -3.42 12.57 4.68
C TYR A 92 -4.52 13.58 4.95
N VAL A 93 -4.90 14.34 3.91
CA VAL A 93 -6.02 15.27 3.95
C VAL A 93 -7.22 14.69 3.22
N SER A 94 -7.01 14.22 1.99
CA SER A 94 -8.07 13.61 1.20
C SER A 94 -7.52 12.60 0.19
N GLN A 95 -8.41 11.69 -0.26
CA GLN A 95 -8.13 10.71 -1.30
C GLN A 95 -9.36 10.43 -2.13
N THR A 96 -9.19 10.41 -3.45
CA THR A 96 -10.16 9.83 -4.38
C THR A 96 -9.55 8.63 -5.09
N PHE A 97 -10.36 7.59 -5.34
CA PHE A 97 -9.97 6.45 -6.14
C PHE A 97 -11.04 6.07 -7.15
N SER A 98 -10.58 5.71 -8.35
CA SER A 98 -11.35 5.00 -9.36
C SER A 98 -10.74 3.61 -9.55
N PHE A 99 -11.55 2.56 -9.43
CA PHE A 99 -11.13 1.17 -9.58
C PHE A 99 -11.48 0.71 -10.99
N GLU A 100 -10.46 0.38 -11.79
CA GLU A 100 -10.64 0.10 -13.21
C GLU A 100 -10.62 -1.40 -13.51
N ARG A 101 -9.79 -2.16 -12.80
CA ARG A 101 -9.65 -3.61 -13.00
C ARG A 101 -9.50 -4.36 -11.69
N PRO A 102 -10.02 -5.60 -11.60
CA PRO A 102 -9.74 -6.48 -10.46
C PRO A 102 -8.27 -6.88 -10.45
N VAL A 103 -7.74 -7.11 -9.25
CA VAL A 103 -6.39 -7.64 -9.02
C VAL A 103 -6.49 -9.09 -8.58
N ARG A 104 -5.72 -9.97 -9.19
CA ARG A 104 -5.69 -11.40 -8.86
C ARG A 104 -4.45 -11.77 -8.06
N VAL A 105 -4.51 -12.88 -7.36
CA VAL A 105 -3.31 -13.46 -6.73
C VAL A 105 -2.24 -13.69 -7.80
N GLY A 106 -1.02 -13.23 -7.53
CA GLY A 106 0.10 -13.27 -8.47
C GLY A 106 0.27 -12.03 -9.34
N ASP A 107 -0.74 -11.14 -9.42
CA ASP A 107 -0.57 -9.86 -10.10
C ASP A 107 0.45 -8.97 -9.37
N THR A 108 1.34 -8.38 -10.14
CA THR A 108 2.34 -7.44 -9.63
C THR A 108 1.93 -6.01 -10.00
N LEU A 109 1.67 -5.23 -8.98
CA LEU A 109 1.27 -3.83 -9.14
C LEU A 109 2.48 -2.90 -9.03
N THR A 110 2.53 -1.93 -9.94
CA THR A 110 3.41 -0.77 -9.87
C THR A 110 2.57 0.44 -9.49
N VAL A 111 2.82 0.95 -8.30
CA VAL A 111 2.19 2.19 -7.78
C VAL A 111 3.12 3.34 -8.07
N THR A 112 2.61 4.39 -8.70
CA THR A 112 3.35 5.64 -8.92
C THR A 112 2.56 6.78 -8.32
N VAL A 113 3.23 7.58 -7.47
CA VAL A 113 2.69 8.81 -6.87
C VAL A 113 3.50 9.97 -7.41
N THR A 114 2.86 10.94 -8.05
CA THR A 114 3.53 12.07 -8.71
C THR A 114 3.02 13.39 -8.14
N CYS A 115 3.90 14.28 -7.74
CA CYS A 115 3.55 15.62 -7.29
C CYS A 115 2.96 16.42 -8.46
N ARG A 116 1.66 16.70 -8.35
CA ARG A 116 0.90 17.44 -9.37
C ARG A 116 0.88 18.94 -9.11
N GLN A 117 0.71 19.32 -7.83
CA GLN A 117 0.54 20.72 -7.43
C GLN A 117 0.94 20.92 -5.98
N LYS A 118 1.46 22.12 -5.66
CA LYS A 118 1.86 22.52 -4.31
C LYS A 118 1.18 23.83 -3.94
N PHE A 119 0.77 23.96 -2.69
CA PHE A 119 0.16 25.16 -2.13
C PHE A 119 1.00 25.71 -0.98
N ALA A 120 1.78 26.76 -1.22
CA ALA A 120 2.71 27.30 -0.25
C ALA A 120 2.04 27.92 0.99
N HIS A 121 0.78 28.40 0.86
CA HIS A 121 0.07 29.06 1.97
C HIS A 121 -0.33 28.11 3.11
N ASN A 122 -0.43 26.82 2.83
CA ASN A 122 -0.83 25.79 3.81
C ASN A 122 0.01 24.52 3.75
N HIS A 123 1.08 24.49 2.94
CA HIS A 123 1.99 23.37 2.73
C HIS A 123 1.31 22.07 2.24
N HIS A 124 0.16 22.19 1.59
CA HIS A 124 -0.52 21.07 0.97
C HIS A 124 0.13 20.72 -0.37
N ILE A 125 0.21 19.45 -0.66
CA ILE A 125 0.62 18.90 -1.95
C ILE A 125 -0.48 17.99 -2.47
N VAL A 126 -0.82 18.14 -3.74
CA VAL A 126 -1.71 17.25 -4.47
C VAL A 126 -0.88 16.31 -5.32
N PHE A 127 -1.14 15.00 -5.17
CA PHE A 127 -0.49 13.94 -5.87
C PHE A 127 -1.44 13.21 -6.82
N ASP A 128 -1.01 12.97 -8.05
CA ASP A 128 -1.63 11.98 -8.91
C ASP A 128 -1.16 10.58 -8.50
N CYS A 129 -2.11 9.69 -8.27
CA CYS A 129 -1.87 8.31 -7.90
C CYS A 129 -2.25 7.39 -9.07
N LYS A 130 -1.32 6.57 -9.53
CA LYS A 130 -1.53 5.63 -10.61
C LYS A 130 -1.02 4.25 -10.21
N VAL A 131 -1.86 3.24 -10.41
CA VAL A 131 -1.49 1.84 -10.18
C VAL A 131 -1.73 1.06 -11.46
N VAL A 132 -0.71 0.37 -11.93
CA VAL A 132 -0.77 -0.51 -13.10
C VAL A 132 -0.35 -1.92 -12.74
N ASN A 133 -0.85 -2.91 -13.48
CA ASN A 133 -0.42 -4.30 -13.35
C ASN A 133 0.87 -4.58 -14.15
N GLN A 134 1.35 -5.82 -14.12
CA GLN A 134 2.58 -6.28 -14.77
C GLN A 134 2.58 -6.14 -16.31
N VAL A 135 1.41 -5.96 -16.93
CA VAL A 135 1.29 -5.74 -18.38
C VAL A 135 1.00 -4.26 -18.73
N GLY A 136 1.07 -3.37 -17.73
CA GLY A 136 0.90 -1.93 -17.91
C GLY A 136 -0.54 -1.43 -17.97
N GLU A 137 -1.53 -2.29 -17.68
CA GLU A 137 -2.93 -1.90 -17.63
C GLU A 137 -3.25 -1.16 -16.32
N ALA A 138 -4.06 -0.09 -16.43
CA ALA A 138 -4.52 0.64 -15.26
C ALA A 138 -5.44 -0.23 -14.40
N VAL A 139 -5.13 -0.30 -13.12
CA VAL A 139 -5.89 -1.03 -12.09
C VAL A 139 -6.64 -0.06 -11.19
N LEU A 140 -5.97 1.02 -10.79
CA LEU A 140 -6.51 2.06 -9.94
C LEU A 140 -5.88 3.40 -10.31
N GLY A 141 -6.68 4.44 -10.30
CA GLY A 141 -6.23 5.82 -10.43
C GLY A 141 -6.90 6.72 -9.41
N GLY A 142 -6.29 7.87 -9.11
CA GLY A 142 -6.88 8.81 -8.18
C GLY A 142 -5.99 9.98 -7.83
N VAL A 143 -6.44 10.75 -6.85
CA VAL A 143 -5.74 11.95 -6.38
C VAL A 143 -5.69 11.95 -4.87
N ALA A 144 -4.51 12.17 -4.32
CA ALA A 144 -4.28 12.37 -2.90
C ALA A 144 -3.96 13.85 -2.61
N GLU A 145 -4.47 14.37 -1.51
CA GLU A 145 -4.01 15.62 -0.94
C GLU A 145 -3.37 15.35 0.41
N VAL A 146 -2.20 15.90 0.64
CA VAL A 146 -1.37 15.63 1.81
C VAL A 146 -0.84 16.96 2.35
N LEU A 147 -0.90 17.15 3.66
CA LEU A 147 -0.10 18.16 4.35
C LEU A 147 1.34 17.65 4.44
N ALA A 148 2.25 18.31 3.76
CA ALA A 148 3.65 17.90 3.71
C ALA A 148 4.42 18.33 4.95
N PRO A 149 5.42 17.54 5.39
CA PRO A 149 6.29 17.92 6.50
C PRO A 149 7.13 19.16 6.12
N GLN A 150 7.34 20.04 7.09
CA GLN A 150 8.17 21.23 6.93
C GLN A 150 9.57 21.04 7.51
N GLU A 151 9.73 20.07 8.42
CA GLU A 151 10.98 19.74 9.07
C GLU A 151 11.52 18.40 8.58
N LYS A 152 12.84 18.32 8.47
CA LYS A 152 13.53 17.08 8.11
C LYS A 152 13.45 16.07 9.25
N ILE A 153 12.96 14.89 8.94
CA ILE A 153 12.84 13.76 9.86
C ILE A 153 13.71 12.64 9.32
N ARG A 154 14.58 12.09 10.16
CA ARG A 154 15.37 10.89 9.88
C ARG A 154 15.40 10.03 11.14
N LEU A 155 14.79 8.88 11.06
CA LEU A 155 14.63 7.97 12.18
C LEU A 155 15.10 6.56 11.82
N PRO A 156 15.63 5.78 12.80
CA PRO A 156 15.85 4.36 12.57
C PRO A 156 14.57 3.67 12.14
N LYS A 157 14.66 2.82 11.13
CA LYS A 157 13.52 2.03 10.66
C LYS A 157 13.09 1.06 11.77
N VAL A 158 11.80 1.10 12.10
CA VAL A 158 11.22 0.21 13.11
C VAL A 158 11.14 -1.20 12.56
N THR A 159 11.61 -2.18 13.34
CA THR A 159 11.39 -3.59 13.03
C THR A 159 9.94 -3.95 13.32
N MET A 160 9.24 -4.43 12.32
CA MET A 160 7.85 -4.87 12.48
C MET A 160 7.78 -6.29 13.03
N PRO A 161 6.74 -6.62 13.84
CA PRO A 161 6.53 -7.99 14.30
C PRO A 161 6.18 -8.92 13.13
N GLU A 162 6.52 -10.19 13.28
CA GLU A 162 6.06 -11.23 12.37
C GLU A 162 4.63 -11.64 12.75
N PHE A 163 3.77 -11.79 11.75
CA PHE A 163 2.40 -12.27 11.91
C PHE A 163 2.29 -13.69 11.36
N ALA A 164 1.78 -14.60 12.18
CA ALA A 164 1.42 -15.94 11.75
C ALA A 164 -0.11 -16.10 11.78
N MET A 165 -0.71 -16.42 10.64
CA MET A 165 -2.13 -16.77 10.58
C MET A 165 -2.32 -18.21 11.04
N ARG A 166 -3.27 -18.39 11.96
CA ARG A 166 -3.71 -19.72 12.40
C ARG A 166 -5.19 -19.85 12.10
N TRP A 167 -5.53 -20.86 11.33
CA TRP A 167 -6.92 -21.23 11.12
C TRP A 167 -7.46 -21.91 12.38
N PRO A 168 -8.74 -21.68 12.75
CA PRO A 168 -9.40 -22.52 13.75
C PRO A 168 -9.30 -23.98 13.34
N ALA A 169 -9.13 -24.88 14.30
CA ALA A 169 -9.27 -26.31 14.02
C ALA A 169 -10.66 -26.53 13.37
N GLU A 170 -10.71 -27.32 12.30
CA GLU A 170 -11.99 -27.71 11.70
C GLU A 170 -12.83 -28.35 12.79
N GLU A 171 -13.87 -27.66 13.23
CA GLU A 171 -14.93 -28.31 14.00
C GLU A 171 -15.53 -29.35 13.07
N SER A 172 -15.38 -30.62 13.44
CA SER A 172 -16.00 -31.72 12.73
C SER A 172 -17.51 -31.42 12.59
N ARG A 173 -17.93 -31.07 11.37
CA ARG A 173 -19.36 -30.93 11.05
C ARG A 173 -19.98 -32.32 10.95
N ASP A 174 -19.92 -33.05 12.07
CA ASP A 174 -20.66 -34.29 12.26
C ASP A 174 -21.83 -34.01 13.20
N SER A 175 -22.96 -33.68 12.60
CA SER A 175 -24.30 -33.95 13.17
C SER A 175 -25.38 -33.65 12.13
#